data_e4152334021e83564af5b012e3dded25
#
_entry.id   e4152334021e83564af5b012e3dded25
#
_cell.length_a   1.000
_cell.length_b   1.000
_cell.length_c   1.000
_cell.angle_alpha   90.00
_cell.angle_beta   90.00
_cell.angle_gamma   90.00
#
_symmetry.space_group_name_H-M   'P 1'
#
loop_
_entity.id
_entity.type
_entity.pdbx_description
1 polymer ?
#
loop_
_entity_poly.entity_id
_entity_poly.type
_entity_poly.pdbx_seq_one_letter_code
_entity_poly.pdbx_strand_id
1 'polypeptide(L)'
;MGNLLQAFPEKTEKERIAIAKKFYKNLTDMFLETIKMISVSDKFIAKRFTANWELIQRLEQTGKSVQVHLGHNFNWEWGNSILTNYTSFNFLAVYMPITNKIFERLFYKLTTRNGAIFLRATSMREEFLPYRNKKYLLGLIADQSPGDPANAWWFNFFNIPTAFL
;
A
#
# COMPACT_ATOMS: atom_id res chain seq x y z
N MET A 1 22.08 -6.16 5.70
CA MET A 1 22.79 -5.32 6.71
C MET A 1 23.33 -4.03 6.12
N GLY A 2 23.77 -3.98 4.85
CA GLY A 2 24.30 -2.76 4.21
C GLY A 2 23.35 -1.55 4.32
N ASN A 3 22.08 -1.70 3.99
CA ASN A 3 21.10 -0.61 4.06
C ASN A 3 20.94 -0.04 5.50
N LEU A 4 21.04 -0.91 6.53
CA LEU A 4 20.95 -0.44 7.92
C LEU A 4 22.21 0.29 8.37
N LEU A 5 23.37 -0.10 7.87
CA LEU A 5 24.61 0.63 8.13
C LEU A 5 24.56 2.03 7.55
N GLN A 6 23.99 2.15 6.36
CA GLN A 6 23.84 3.42 5.68
C GLN A 6 22.80 4.34 6.31
N ALA A 7 21.62 3.77 6.66
CA ALA A 7 20.54 4.54 7.28
C ALA A 7 20.84 4.94 8.73
N PHE A 8 21.66 4.15 9.44
CA PHE A 8 22.00 4.33 10.84
C PHE A 8 23.50 4.11 11.07
N PRO A 9 24.37 4.96 10.49
CA PRO A 9 25.81 4.82 10.63
C PRO A 9 26.29 4.97 12.09
N GLU A 10 25.55 5.75 12.89
CA GLU A 10 25.84 6.01 14.31
C GLU A 10 25.55 4.82 15.23
N LYS A 11 24.75 3.84 14.77
CA LYS A 11 24.37 2.67 15.59
C LYS A 11 25.43 1.58 15.54
N THR A 12 25.58 0.88 16.63
CA THR A 12 26.41 -0.33 16.70
C THR A 12 25.82 -1.45 15.85
N GLU A 13 26.64 -2.42 15.47
CA GLU A 13 26.18 -3.60 14.74
C GLU A 13 25.08 -4.35 15.51
N LYS A 14 25.23 -4.49 16.83
CA LYS A 14 24.23 -5.15 17.69
C LYS A 14 22.86 -4.46 17.63
N GLU A 15 22.86 -3.14 17.64
CA GLU A 15 21.61 -2.35 17.50
C GLU A 15 20.99 -2.51 16.12
N ARG A 16 21.80 -2.49 15.04
CA ARG A 16 21.31 -2.75 13.68
C ARG A 16 20.74 -4.15 13.52
N ILE A 17 21.35 -5.16 14.14
CA ILE A 17 20.81 -6.52 14.19
C ILE A 17 19.45 -6.55 14.92
N ALA A 18 19.33 -5.83 16.03
CA ALA A 18 18.05 -5.75 16.75
C ALA A 18 16.95 -5.10 15.90
N ILE A 19 17.28 -4.04 15.13
CA ILE A 19 16.35 -3.41 14.16
C ILE A 19 15.96 -4.42 13.08
N ALA A 20 16.92 -5.14 12.49
CA ALA A 20 16.64 -6.16 11.48
C ALA A 20 15.69 -7.24 12.00
N LYS A 21 15.91 -7.75 13.22
CA LYS A 21 15.02 -8.75 13.83
C LYS A 21 13.60 -8.22 14.02
N LYS A 22 13.42 -6.96 14.45
CA LYS A 22 12.10 -6.34 14.56
C LYS A 22 11.43 -6.19 13.20
N PHE A 23 12.19 -5.78 12.19
CA PHE A 23 11.67 -5.67 10.82
C PHE A 23 11.15 -7.02 10.31
N TYR A 24 11.94 -8.10 10.42
CA TYR A 24 11.51 -9.43 9.97
C TYR A 24 10.33 -9.96 10.77
N LYS A 25 10.25 -9.66 12.06
CA LYS A 25 9.07 -9.99 12.86
C LYS A 25 7.82 -9.30 12.30
N ASN A 26 7.87 -7.98 12.11
CA ASN A 26 6.74 -7.22 11.56
C ASN A 26 6.34 -7.71 10.16
N LEU A 27 7.34 -8.04 9.32
CA LEU A 27 7.10 -8.60 7.99
C LEU A 27 6.36 -9.95 8.07
N THR A 28 6.78 -10.83 8.99
CA THR A 28 6.11 -12.12 9.23
C THR A 28 4.68 -11.91 9.74
N ASP A 29 4.49 -11.00 10.70
CA ASP A 29 3.18 -10.67 11.24
C ASP A 29 2.24 -10.16 10.12
N MET A 30 2.73 -9.31 9.20
CA MET A 30 1.96 -8.82 8.06
C MET A 30 1.51 -9.96 7.13
N PHE A 31 2.38 -10.94 6.84
CA PHE A 31 1.99 -12.10 6.04
C PHE A 31 0.93 -12.96 6.73
N LEU A 32 1.06 -13.20 8.03
CA LEU A 32 0.07 -13.93 8.82
C LEU A 32 -1.29 -13.20 8.86
N GLU A 33 -1.27 -11.90 9.01
CA GLU A 33 -2.46 -11.05 8.98
C GLU A 33 -3.14 -11.07 7.60
N THR A 34 -2.36 -11.08 6.52
CA THR A 34 -2.90 -11.20 5.16
C THR A 34 -3.58 -12.56 4.95
N ILE A 35 -2.96 -13.65 5.42
CA ILE A 35 -3.60 -14.98 5.39
C ILE A 35 -4.89 -14.96 6.24
N LYS A 36 -4.87 -14.30 7.38
CA LYS A 36 -6.04 -14.16 8.26
C LYS A 36 -7.23 -13.48 7.59
N MET A 37 -7.00 -12.66 6.55
CA MET A 37 -8.10 -12.03 5.78
C MET A 37 -9.07 -13.06 5.19
N ILE A 38 -8.67 -14.32 5.03
CA ILE A 38 -9.55 -15.39 4.54
C ILE A 38 -10.76 -15.59 5.49
N SER A 39 -10.56 -15.44 6.79
CA SER A 39 -11.55 -15.77 7.82
C SER A 39 -11.97 -14.61 8.72
N VAL A 40 -11.27 -13.47 8.64
CA VAL A 40 -11.51 -12.33 9.52
C VAL A 40 -12.74 -11.53 9.08
N SER A 41 -13.51 -11.05 10.07
CA SER A 41 -14.63 -10.13 9.82
C SER A 41 -14.18 -8.68 9.75
N ASP A 42 -14.94 -7.84 9.04
CA ASP A 42 -14.68 -6.41 8.95
C ASP A 42 -14.71 -5.73 10.33
N LYS A 43 -15.56 -6.19 11.25
CA LYS A 43 -15.56 -5.72 12.65
C LYS A 43 -14.24 -5.97 13.37
N PHE A 44 -13.58 -7.08 13.07
CA PHE A 44 -12.28 -7.40 13.65
C PHE A 44 -11.19 -6.47 13.09
N ILE A 45 -11.21 -6.20 11.79
CA ILE A 45 -10.27 -5.27 11.14
C ILE A 45 -10.51 -3.85 11.66
N ALA A 46 -11.76 -3.39 11.69
CA ALA A 46 -12.14 -2.04 12.15
C ALA A 46 -11.66 -1.70 13.58
N LYS A 47 -11.56 -2.71 14.45
CA LYS A 47 -11.01 -2.54 15.80
C LYS A 47 -9.49 -2.34 15.84
N ARG A 48 -8.78 -2.66 14.76
CA ARG A 48 -7.31 -2.69 14.70
C ARG A 48 -6.74 -1.73 13.68
N PHE A 49 -7.53 -1.34 12.72
CA PHE A 49 -7.17 -0.36 11.70
C PHE A 49 -7.90 0.95 11.98
N THR A 50 -7.14 2.01 12.18
CA THR A 50 -7.67 3.35 12.39
C THR A 50 -7.07 4.31 11.37
N ALA A 51 -7.86 5.25 10.92
CA ALA A 51 -7.44 6.34 10.05
C ALA A 51 -8.15 7.63 10.45
N ASN A 52 -7.76 8.74 9.87
CA ASN A 52 -8.48 10.00 10.06
C ASN A 52 -9.72 10.03 9.15
N TRP A 53 -10.78 9.35 9.58
CA TRP A 53 -12.03 9.23 8.83
C TRP A 53 -12.70 10.58 8.59
N GLU A 54 -12.58 11.51 9.54
CA GLU A 54 -13.09 12.87 9.42
C GLU A 54 -12.41 13.64 8.27
N LEU A 55 -11.10 13.45 8.10
CA LEU A 55 -10.38 14.02 6.96
C LEU A 55 -10.92 13.48 5.64
N ILE A 56 -11.15 12.18 5.54
CA ILE A 56 -11.71 11.55 4.33
C ILE A 56 -13.08 12.13 4.01
N GLN A 57 -13.97 12.25 5.01
CA GLN A 57 -15.29 12.85 4.85
C GLN A 57 -15.21 14.31 4.38
N ARG A 58 -14.31 15.12 4.95
CA ARG A 58 -14.08 16.48 4.49
C ARG A 58 -13.61 16.55 3.03
N LEU A 59 -12.72 15.65 2.63
CA LEU A 59 -12.26 15.54 1.25
C LEU A 59 -13.39 15.17 0.29
N GLU A 60 -14.30 14.28 0.69
CA GLU A 60 -15.50 13.94 -0.11
C GLU A 60 -16.39 15.17 -0.37
N GLN A 61 -16.56 16.03 0.64
CA GLN A 61 -17.37 17.24 0.52
C GLN A 61 -16.80 18.25 -0.48
N THR A 62 -15.50 18.18 -0.79
CA THR A 62 -14.90 19.03 -1.83
C THR A 62 -15.37 18.71 -3.23
N GLY A 63 -15.95 17.54 -3.44
CA GLY A 63 -16.39 17.07 -4.75
C GLY A 63 -15.25 16.69 -5.71
N LYS A 64 -13.99 16.77 -5.29
CA LYS A 64 -12.79 16.45 -6.09
C LYS A 64 -12.37 15.00 -5.90
N SER A 65 -11.70 14.43 -6.90
CA SER A 65 -10.97 13.18 -6.72
C SER A 65 -9.71 13.39 -5.88
N VAL A 66 -9.28 12.36 -5.17
CA VAL A 66 -8.18 12.42 -4.21
C VAL A 66 -7.15 11.35 -4.54
N GLN A 67 -5.87 11.67 -4.40
CA GLN A 67 -4.78 10.70 -4.39
C GLN A 67 -4.23 10.60 -2.97
N VAL A 68 -3.99 9.37 -2.51
CA VAL A 68 -3.36 9.07 -1.24
C VAL A 68 -2.06 8.32 -1.52
N HIS A 69 -0.95 8.92 -1.13
CA HIS A 69 0.37 8.32 -1.26
C HIS A 69 0.73 7.64 0.07
N LEU A 70 1.08 6.38 -0.01
CA LEU A 70 1.40 5.52 1.12
C LEU A 70 2.77 4.87 0.95
N GLY A 71 3.30 4.34 2.03
CA GLY A 71 4.48 3.48 2.03
C GLY A 71 4.14 2.06 2.52
N HIS A 72 5.09 1.13 2.36
CA HIS A 72 4.97 -0.27 2.81
C HIS A 72 5.23 -0.42 4.32
N ASN A 73 4.65 0.43 5.15
CA ASN A 73 4.99 0.52 6.59
C ASN A 73 3.99 -0.17 7.52
N PHE A 74 2.84 -0.61 7.02
CA PHE A 74 1.80 -1.30 7.80
C PHE A 74 1.02 -2.26 6.91
N ASN A 75 0.05 -2.96 7.44
CA ASN A 75 -0.78 -3.86 6.64
C ASN A 75 -1.82 -3.08 5.82
N TRP A 76 -1.39 -2.57 4.66
CA TRP A 76 -2.25 -1.84 3.72
C TRP A 76 -3.40 -2.70 3.16
N GLU A 77 -3.26 -4.03 3.14
CA GLU A 77 -4.33 -4.93 2.69
C GLU A 77 -5.56 -4.84 3.60
N TRP A 78 -5.35 -4.69 4.90
CA TRP A 78 -6.44 -4.43 5.83
C TRP A 78 -7.06 -3.05 5.58
N GLY A 79 -6.23 -2.05 5.32
CA GLY A 79 -6.69 -0.72 4.94
C GLY A 79 -7.55 -0.76 3.68
N ASN A 80 -7.07 -1.42 2.62
CA ASN A 80 -7.79 -1.58 1.37
C ASN A 80 -9.15 -2.27 1.58
N SER A 81 -9.20 -3.30 2.44
CA SER A 81 -10.44 -4.05 2.65
C SER A 81 -11.51 -3.29 3.44
N ILE A 82 -11.13 -2.29 4.23
CA ILE A 82 -12.09 -1.59 5.10
C ILE A 82 -12.38 -0.16 4.64
N LEU A 83 -11.49 0.47 3.89
CA LEU A 83 -11.61 1.88 3.49
C LEU A 83 -12.93 2.14 2.76
N THR A 84 -13.37 1.23 1.92
CA THR A 84 -14.65 1.32 1.19
C THR A 84 -15.88 1.42 2.10
N ASN A 85 -15.79 0.96 3.35
CA ASN A 85 -16.88 1.08 4.32
C ASN A 85 -16.99 2.49 4.94
N TYR A 86 -15.96 3.33 4.74
CA TYR A 86 -15.86 4.66 5.36
C TYR A 86 -15.84 5.80 4.35
N THR A 87 -15.99 5.50 3.07
CA THR A 87 -15.99 6.50 2.00
C THR A 87 -17.01 6.18 0.92
N SER A 88 -17.58 7.22 0.31
CA SER A 88 -18.42 7.10 -0.90
C SER A 88 -17.62 7.20 -2.21
N PHE A 89 -16.32 7.44 -2.12
CA PHE A 89 -15.44 7.41 -3.30
C PHE A 89 -15.39 6.03 -3.94
N ASN A 90 -15.23 5.97 -5.26
CA ASN A 90 -14.71 4.78 -5.91
C ASN A 90 -13.25 4.60 -5.45
N PHE A 91 -13.01 3.68 -4.54
CA PHE A 91 -11.65 3.42 -4.07
C PHE A 91 -10.89 2.59 -5.09
N LEU A 92 -9.86 3.19 -5.67
CA LEU A 92 -8.98 2.60 -6.67
C LEU A 92 -7.62 2.33 -6.02
N ALA A 93 -7.10 1.12 -6.15
CA ALA A 93 -5.76 0.75 -5.70
C ALA A 93 -4.94 0.21 -6.87
N VAL A 94 -3.71 0.64 -7.00
CA VAL A 94 -2.81 0.13 -8.04
C VAL A 94 -2.00 -1.03 -7.48
N TYR A 95 -1.89 -2.11 -8.24
CA TYR A 95 -1.13 -3.29 -7.83
C TYR A 95 -0.31 -3.88 -8.97
N MET A 96 0.77 -4.57 -8.64
CA MET A 96 1.53 -5.40 -9.57
C MET A 96 0.93 -6.82 -9.59
N PRO A 97 0.56 -7.36 -10.76
CA PRO A 97 0.05 -8.73 -10.87
C PRO A 97 1.04 -9.76 -10.32
N ILE A 98 0.53 -10.70 -9.52
CA ILE A 98 1.33 -11.79 -8.96
C ILE A 98 1.52 -12.88 -10.04
N THR A 99 2.73 -13.35 -10.22
CA THR A 99 3.06 -14.36 -11.24
C THR A 99 2.29 -15.67 -11.02
N ASN A 100 2.14 -16.10 -9.77
CA ASN A 100 1.36 -17.29 -9.44
C ASN A 100 -0.14 -17.00 -9.51
N LYS A 101 -0.83 -17.56 -10.48
CA LYS A 101 -2.25 -17.30 -10.77
C LYS A 101 -3.22 -17.74 -9.67
N ILE A 102 -2.84 -18.73 -8.86
CA ILE A 102 -3.67 -19.18 -7.72
C ILE A 102 -3.64 -18.12 -6.63
N PHE A 103 -2.43 -17.66 -6.27
CA PHE A 103 -2.28 -16.59 -5.29
C PHE A 103 -2.87 -15.27 -5.79
N GLU A 104 -2.68 -14.90 -7.05
CA GLU A 104 -3.28 -13.69 -7.62
C GLU A 104 -4.80 -13.69 -7.46
N ARG A 105 -5.46 -14.80 -7.84
CA ARG A 105 -6.91 -14.94 -7.71
C ARG A 105 -7.38 -14.85 -6.26
N LEU A 106 -6.65 -15.49 -5.35
CA LEU A 106 -6.96 -15.45 -3.92
C LEU A 106 -6.83 -14.03 -3.38
N PHE A 107 -5.70 -13.37 -3.61
CA PHE A 107 -5.46 -11.99 -3.17
C PHE A 107 -6.49 -11.03 -3.76
N TYR A 108 -6.72 -11.08 -5.06
CA TYR A 108 -7.72 -10.26 -5.72
C TYR A 108 -9.10 -10.41 -5.07
N LYS A 109 -9.55 -11.65 -4.84
CA LYS A 109 -10.83 -11.93 -4.18
C LYS A 109 -10.90 -11.36 -2.75
N LEU A 110 -9.82 -11.45 -1.99
CA LEU A 110 -9.76 -10.97 -0.61
C LEU A 110 -9.76 -9.43 -0.55
N THR A 111 -9.01 -8.78 -1.40
CA THR A 111 -8.83 -7.32 -1.39
C THR A 111 -9.99 -6.58 -2.02
N THR A 112 -10.70 -7.19 -2.98
CA THR A 112 -11.87 -6.59 -3.64
C THR A 112 -13.21 -6.93 -2.99
N ARG A 113 -13.23 -7.76 -1.95
CA ARG A 113 -14.46 -8.27 -1.34
C ARG A 113 -15.42 -7.18 -0.83
N ASN A 114 -14.90 -6.01 -0.48
CA ASN A 114 -15.66 -4.88 0.03
C ASN A 114 -15.84 -3.76 -1.01
N GLY A 115 -15.63 -4.06 -2.30
CA GLY A 115 -15.87 -3.11 -3.39
C GLY A 115 -14.67 -2.25 -3.77
N ALA A 116 -13.48 -2.49 -3.23
CA ALA A 116 -12.24 -1.88 -3.72
C ALA A 116 -11.96 -2.30 -5.18
N ILE A 117 -11.52 -1.37 -6.00
CA ILE A 117 -11.24 -1.57 -7.42
C ILE A 117 -9.73 -1.61 -7.60
N PHE A 118 -9.22 -2.74 -8.05
CA PHE A 118 -7.78 -2.94 -8.23
C PHE A 118 -7.40 -2.76 -9.70
N LEU A 119 -6.51 -1.82 -9.96
CA LEU A 119 -5.98 -1.50 -11.28
C LEU A 119 -4.59 -2.09 -11.43
N ARG A 120 -4.36 -2.86 -12.48
CA ARG A 120 -3.04 -3.42 -12.77
C ARG A 120 -2.09 -2.32 -13.18
N ALA A 121 -0.93 -2.22 -12.54
CA ALA A 121 0.10 -1.25 -12.89
C ALA A 121 0.55 -1.39 -14.36
N THR A 122 0.57 -2.61 -14.89
CA THR A 122 0.95 -2.93 -16.28
C THR A 122 -0.04 -2.45 -17.35
N SER A 123 -1.30 -2.18 -16.97
CA SER A 123 -2.37 -1.70 -17.86
C SER A 123 -3.17 -0.56 -17.23
N MET A 124 -2.56 0.19 -16.33
CA MET A 124 -3.23 1.22 -15.52
C MET A 124 -3.97 2.25 -16.38
N ARG A 125 -3.38 2.67 -17.51
CA ARG A 125 -3.99 3.67 -18.40
C ARG A 125 -5.37 3.23 -18.90
N GLU A 126 -5.47 1.99 -19.36
CA GLU A 126 -6.72 1.44 -19.91
C GLU A 126 -7.73 1.14 -18.81
N GLU A 127 -7.27 0.54 -17.71
CA GLU A 127 -8.15 0.19 -16.59
C GLU A 127 -8.67 1.40 -15.81
N PHE A 128 -7.95 2.52 -15.84
CA PHE A 128 -8.37 3.77 -15.21
C PHE A 128 -9.43 4.54 -16.05
N LEU A 129 -9.47 4.35 -17.37
CA LEU A 129 -10.38 5.10 -18.26
C LEU A 129 -11.83 5.14 -17.80
N PRO A 130 -12.47 4.06 -17.31
CA PRO A 130 -13.86 4.07 -16.84
C PRO A 130 -14.10 4.98 -15.62
N TYR A 131 -13.06 5.36 -14.93
CA TYR A 131 -13.10 6.13 -13.68
C TYR A 131 -12.65 7.58 -13.82
N ARG A 132 -12.04 7.97 -14.94
CA ARG A 132 -11.45 9.31 -15.16
C ARG A 132 -12.41 10.48 -14.90
N ASN A 133 -13.73 10.27 -15.16
CA ASN A 133 -14.76 11.27 -14.99
C ASN A 133 -15.64 11.01 -13.75
N LYS A 134 -15.24 10.06 -12.90
CA LYS A 134 -15.94 9.76 -11.64
C LYS A 134 -15.13 10.32 -10.46
N LYS A 135 -15.79 10.51 -9.34
CA LYS A 135 -15.09 10.79 -8.09
C LYS A 135 -14.43 9.51 -7.58
N TYR A 136 -13.14 9.59 -7.36
CA TYR A 136 -12.35 8.45 -6.87
C TYR A 136 -11.39 8.87 -5.76
N LEU A 137 -11.01 7.90 -4.95
CA LEU A 137 -9.85 7.95 -4.08
C LEU A 137 -8.84 6.92 -4.61
N LEU A 138 -7.71 7.41 -5.13
CA LEU A 138 -6.66 6.58 -5.70
C LEU A 138 -5.55 6.36 -4.66
N GLY A 139 -5.38 5.11 -4.23
CA GLY A 139 -4.28 4.69 -3.35
C GLY A 139 -3.05 4.27 -4.16
N LEU A 140 -1.92 4.90 -3.86
CA LEU A 140 -0.63 4.63 -4.47
C LEU A 140 0.38 4.30 -3.37
N ILE A 141 1.00 3.12 -3.44
CA ILE A 141 2.13 2.76 -2.58
C ILE A 141 3.39 2.96 -3.43
N ALA A 142 4.07 4.09 -3.24
CA ALA A 142 5.10 4.61 -4.17
C ALA A 142 6.47 4.81 -3.50
N ASP A 143 6.76 4.08 -2.42
CA ASP A 143 8.00 4.18 -1.65
C ASP A 143 9.09 3.20 -2.09
N GLN A 144 8.87 2.47 -3.19
CA GLN A 144 9.86 1.56 -3.78
C GLN A 144 10.44 2.12 -5.07
N SER A 145 11.66 1.69 -5.39
CA SER A 145 12.29 2.03 -6.66
C SER A 145 11.52 1.40 -7.83
N PRO A 146 11.35 2.12 -8.96
CA PRO A 146 10.74 1.56 -10.15
C PRO A 146 11.59 0.43 -10.74
N GLY A 147 10.94 -0.51 -11.43
CA GLY A 147 11.64 -1.59 -12.13
C GLY A 147 12.49 -1.11 -13.29
N ASP A 148 12.07 -0.03 -13.97
CA ASP A 148 12.85 0.68 -15.00
C ASP A 148 13.16 2.10 -14.50
N PRO A 149 14.43 2.40 -14.21
CA PRO A 149 14.83 3.72 -13.72
C PRO A 149 14.86 4.81 -14.82
N ALA A 150 14.64 4.48 -16.07
CA ALA A 150 14.70 5.46 -17.18
C ALA A 150 13.66 6.58 -17.06
N ASN A 151 12.50 6.28 -16.44
CA ASN A 151 11.41 7.23 -16.22
C ASN A 151 11.25 7.64 -14.74
N ALA A 152 12.28 7.42 -13.93
CA ALA A 152 12.24 7.70 -12.50
C ALA A 152 12.63 9.13 -12.18
N TRP A 153 12.09 9.62 -11.09
CA TRP A 153 12.60 10.81 -10.41
C TRP A 153 13.77 10.43 -9.50
N TRP A 154 14.89 11.17 -9.58
CA TRP A 154 16.10 10.88 -8.84
C TRP A 154 16.28 11.88 -7.70
N PHE A 155 16.39 11.36 -6.49
CA PHE A 155 16.66 12.16 -5.28
C PHE A 155 17.75 11.51 -4.44
N ASN A 156 18.45 12.32 -3.65
CA ASN A 156 19.35 11.80 -2.64
C ASN A 156 18.54 11.25 -1.45
N PHE A 157 18.65 9.95 -1.22
CA PHE A 157 18.04 9.28 -0.07
C PHE A 157 19.14 8.60 0.73
N PHE A 158 19.36 9.03 1.98
CA PHE A 158 20.52 8.66 2.79
C PHE A 158 21.86 8.84 2.07
N ASN A 159 22.06 9.96 1.41
CA ASN A 159 23.25 10.32 0.61
C ASN A 159 23.54 9.40 -0.59
N ILE A 160 22.57 8.63 -1.05
CA ILE A 160 22.67 7.86 -2.30
C ILE A 160 21.65 8.40 -3.31
N PRO A 161 22.04 8.63 -4.57
CA PRO A 161 21.09 8.85 -5.65
C PRO A 161 20.13 7.66 -5.74
N THR A 162 18.86 7.90 -5.51
CA THR A 162 17.83 6.85 -5.46
C THR A 162 16.72 7.20 -6.42
N ALA A 163 16.28 6.20 -7.20
CA ALA A 163 15.18 6.31 -8.14
C ALA A 163 13.84 6.14 -7.42
N PHE A 164 12.88 7.02 -7.69
CA PHE A 164 11.51 6.98 -7.18
C PHE A 164 10.50 6.98 -8.33
N LEU A 165 9.31 6.43 -8.07
CA LEU A 165 8.18 6.45 -9.01
C LEU A 165 7.55 7.84 -9.14
#